data_6e22f537987594795619344ebe7da98d
#
_entry.id   6e22f537987594795619344ebe7da98d
#
_cell.length_a   1.000
_cell.length_b   1.000
_cell.length_c   1.000
_cell.angle_alpha   90.00
_cell.angle_beta   90.00
_cell.angle_gamma   90.00
#
_symmetry.space_group_name_H-M   'P 1'
#
loop_
_entity.id
_entity.type
_entity.pdbx_description
1 polymer ?
#
loop_
_entity_poly.entity_id
_entity_poly.type
_entity_poly.pdbx_seq_one_letter_code
_entity_poly.pdbx_strand_id
1 'polypeptide(L)'
;DDGSTDKTVEIAKQNGVKKIVSLKRNMGLGYAFNQGRIFAYEQNADVLINTDADNQYKAKFIANLIEYIKKSKTDIVVGVRKFDEIDHFSKTKKFLQKLGTHVVRIVSGQKISDASSGFRAYSKDAINRLRVDSNYSYTLETLIQANEKNLIIDEIPIETNSPTRRSRLFKSVTEFIIKQMLIILKTFLLYKPLQFFSTLSILPILIGLMAIFRFIYYFI
;
A
#
# COMPACT_ATOMS: atom_id res chain seq x y z
N ASP A 1 11.29 -13.05 -6.52
CA ASP A 1 11.91 -12.50 -7.73
C ASP A 1 10.87 -12.38 -8.84
N ASP A 2 10.64 -11.19 -9.37
CA ASP A 2 9.63 -10.89 -10.39
C ASP A 2 10.19 -11.05 -11.82
N GLY A 3 10.81 -12.20 -12.06
CA GLY A 3 11.34 -12.58 -13.37
C GLY A 3 12.55 -11.74 -13.81
N SER A 4 13.51 -11.51 -12.91
CA SER A 4 14.74 -10.79 -13.23
C SER A 4 15.54 -11.49 -14.33
N THR A 5 16.08 -10.71 -15.26
CA THR A 5 16.94 -11.18 -16.33
C THR A 5 18.43 -10.91 -16.09
N ASP A 6 18.73 -10.27 -14.97
CA ASP A 6 20.09 -9.97 -14.49
C ASP A 6 20.54 -10.96 -13.40
N LYS A 7 21.67 -10.70 -12.78
CA LYS A 7 22.24 -11.54 -11.71
C LYS A 7 21.54 -11.44 -10.35
N THR A 8 20.31 -10.87 -10.27
CA THR A 8 19.61 -10.64 -9.00
C THR A 8 19.45 -11.92 -8.19
N VAL A 9 18.97 -13.01 -8.80
CA VAL A 9 18.76 -14.31 -8.14
C VAL A 9 20.09 -14.96 -7.71
N GLU A 10 21.10 -14.87 -8.57
CA GLU A 10 22.44 -15.40 -8.27
C GLU A 10 23.06 -14.69 -7.06
N ILE A 11 23.03 -13.35 -7.07
CA ILE A 11 23.56 -12.54 -5.97
C ILE A 11 22.78 -12.80 -4.67
N ALA A 12 21.46 -12.95 -4.74
CA ALA A 12 20.66 -13.27 -3.57
C ALA A 12 21.10 -14.61 -2.93
N LYS A 13 21.32 -15.66 -3.75
CA LYS A 13 21.82 -16.97 -3.28
C LYS A 13 23.21 -16.85 -2.66
N GLN A 14 24.13 -16.13 -3.31
CA GLN A 14 25.49 -15.92 -2.81
C GLN A 14 25.50 -15.20 -1.46
N ASN A 15 24.52 -14.32 -1.22
CA ASN A 15 24.36 -13.61 0.05
C ASN A 15 23.48 -14.36 1.08
N GLY A 16 23.27 -15.64 0.89
CA GLY A 16 22.65 -16.52 1.90
C GLY A 16 21.13 -16.53 1.93
N VAL A 17 20.44 -16.01 0.89
CA VAL A 17 19.00 -16.17 0.77
C VAL A 17 18.67 -17.64 0.56
N LYS A 18 17.99 -18.24 1.54
CA LYS A 18 17.76 -19.70 1.57
C LYS A 18 16.67 -20.16 0.60
N LYS A 19 15.64 -19.35 0.39
CA LYS A 19 14.49 -19.69 -0.45
C LYS A 19 14.14 -18.54 -1.37
N ILE A 20 13.89 -18.81 -2.63
CA ILE A 20 13.56 -17.80 -3.64
C ILE A 20 12.34 -18.30 -4.41
N VAL A 21 11.31 -17.47 -4.49
CA VAL A 21 10.17 -17.67 -5.37
C VAL A 21 10.42 -16.86 -6.64
N SER A 22 10.79 -17.53 -7.72
CA SER A 22 11.07 -16.88 -9.01
C SER A 22 9.88 -17.02 -9.95
N LEU A 23 9.44 -15.90 -10.52
CA LEU A 23 8.40 -15.87 -11.55
C LEU A 23 9.02 -16.05 -12.93
N LYS A 24 8.27 -16.65 -13.85
CA LYS A 24 8.74 -16.87 -15.23
C LYS A 24 8.95 -15.58 -16.03
N ARG A 25 8.28 -14.49 -15.63
CA ARG A 25 8.35 -13.15 -16.25
C ARG A 25 7.92 -12.09 -15.26
N ASN A 26 8.21 -10.82 -15.55
CA ASN A 26 7.74 -9.71 -14.74
C ASN A 26 6.21 -9.63 -14.75
N MET A 27 5.60 -9.80 -13.59
CA MET A 27 4.15 -9.74 -13.35
C MET A 27 3.75 -8.50 -12.54
N GLY A 28 4.73 -7.76 -12.04
CA GLY A 28 4.56 -6.55 -11.25
C GLY A 28 4.61 -6.78 -9.75
N LEU A 29 4.91 -5.67 -9.04
CA LEU A 29 5.21 -5.67 -7.61
C LEU A 29 4.09 -6.26 -6.75
N GLY A 30 2.83 -5.95 -7.07
CA GLY A 30 1.69 -6.47 -6.32
C GLY A 30 1.55 -7.99 -6.45
N TYR A 31 1.74 -8.51 -7.66
CA TYR A 31 1.73 -9.95 -7.90
C TYR A 31 2.89 -10.65 -7.18
N ALA A 32 4.10 -10.11 -7.26
CA ALA A 32 5.28 -10.65 -6.58
C ALA A 32 5.10 -10.66 -5.05
N PHE A 33 4.55 -9.60 -4.48
CA PHE A 33 4.18 -9.55 -3.05
C PHE A 33 3.19 -10.67 -2.70
N ASN A 34 2.14 -10.85 -3.51
CA ASN A 34 1.13 -11.88 -3.24
C ASN A 34 1.72 -13.29 -3.30
N GLN A 35 2.65 -13.57 -4.23
CA GLN A 35 3.37 -14.85 -4.28
C GLN A 35 4.26 -15.05 -3.04
N GLY A 36 4.97 -14.01 -2.58
CA GLY A 36 5.73 -14.06 -1.33
C GLY A 36 4.84 -14.31 -0.11
N ARG A 37 3.64 -13.69 -0.07
CA ARG A 37 2.64 -13.92 0.98
C ARG A 37 2.10 -15.36 0.96
N ILE A 38 1.77 -15.89 -0.22
CA ILE A 38 1.31 -17.29 -0.37
C ILE A 38 2.41 -18.24 0.12
N PHE A 39 3.64 -18.00 -0.29
CA PHE A 39 4.78 -18.80 0.17
C PHE A 39 4.95 -18.74 1.70
N ALA A 40 4.82 -17.55 2.33
CA ALA A 40 4.86 -17.42 3.78
C ALA A 40 3.73 -18.22 4.46
N TYR A 41 2.52 -18.18 3.88
CA TYR A 41 1.38 -18.98 4.34
C TYR A 41 1.69 -20.47 4.30
N GLU A 42 2.17 -20.99 3.18
CA GLU A 42 2.54 -22.39 2.98
C GLU A 42 3.65 -22.86 3.94
N GLN A 43 4.58 -21.95 4.31
CA GLN A 43 5.60 -22.22 5.31
C GLN A 43 5.09 -22.08 6.75
N ASN A 44 3.80 -21.81 6.95
CA ASN A 44 3.17 -21.60 8.25
C ASN A 44 3.86 -20.47 9.07
N ALA A 45 4.27 -19.39 8.40
CA ALA A 45 4.97 -18.29 9.03
C ALA A 45 4.08 -17.57 10.06
N ASP A 46 4.63 -17.25 11.22
CA ASP A 46 3.94 -16.46 12.25
C ASP A 46 3.94 -14.98 11.93
N VAL A 47 5.01 -14.51 11.28
CA VAL A 47 5.19 -13.10 10.91
C VAL A 47 5.84 -13.03 9.52
N LEU A 48 5.29 -12.20 8.65
CA LEU A 48 5.88 -11.83 7.36
C LEU A 48 6.39 -10.39 7.44
N ILE A 49 7.67 -10.19 7.18
CA ILE A 49 8.24 -8.85 7.00
C ILE A 49 8.44 -8.58 5.53
N ASN A 50 7.86 -7.48 5.04
CA ASN A 50 8.14 -6.98 3.71
C ASN A 50 9.14 -5.83 3.77
N THR A 51 10.12 -5.84 2.89
CA THR A 51 11.10 -4.77 2.70
C THR A 51 11.51 -4.67 1.25
N ASP A 52 11.83 -3.46 0.78
CA ASP A 52 12.37 -3.25 -0.56
C ASP A 52 13.87 -3.59 -0.59
N ALA A 53 14.33 -4.18 -1.69
CA ALA A 53 15.73 -4.60 -1.87
C ALA A 53 16.65 -3.48 -2.38
N ASP A 54 16.33 -2.21 -2.09
CA ASP A 54 17.08 -1.03 -2.51
C ASP A 54 17.89 -0.38 -1.37
N ASN A 55 17.92 -1.03 -0.20
CA ASN A 55 18.59 -0.57 1.00
C ASN A 55 18.07 0.78 1.55
N GLN A 56 16.89 1.22 1.17
CA GLN A 56 16.31 2.43 1.76
C GLN A 56 15.86 2.20 3.21
N TYR A 57 15.36 1.02 3.54
CA TYR A 57 14.97 0.67 4.90
C TYR A 57 16.13 0.06 5.67
N LYS A 58 16.43 0.64 6.83
CA LYS A 58 17.53 0.15 7.69
C LYS A 58 17.13 -1.17 8.34
N ALA A 59 17.92 -2.21 8.14
CA ALA A 59 17.68 -3.56 8.63
C ALA A 59 17.46 -3.65 10.16
N LYS A 60 18.05 -2.72 10.94
CA LYS A 60 17.87 -2.66 12.41
C LYS A 60 16.40 -2.59 12.83
N PHE A 61 15.51 -2.01 12.01
CA PHE A 61 14.09 -1.89 12.32
C PHE A 61 13.28 -3.18 12.07
N ILE A 62 13.86 -4.20 11.43
CA ILE A 62 13.20 -5.51 11.25
C ILE A 62 12.90 -6.12 12.62
N ALA A 63 13.88 -6.11 13.53
CA ALA A 63 13.69 -6.62 14.88
C ALA A 63 12.57 -5.87 15.63
N ASN A 64 12.52 -4.54 15.50
CA ASN A 64 11.49 -3.72 16.13
C ASN A 64 10.09 -4.06 15.61
N LEU A 65 9.92 -4.26 14.28
CA LEU A 65 8.65 -4.69 13.69
C LEU A 65 8.20 -6.04 14.22
N ILE A 66 9.12 -7.02 14.30
CA ILE A 66 8.83 -8.37 14.82
C ILE A 66 8.44 -8.32 16.28
N GLU A 67 9.19 -7.58 17.09
CA GLU A 67 8.92 -7.44 18.52
C GLU A 67 7.55 -6.79 18.77
N TYR A 68 7.26 -5.70 18.01
CA TYR A 68 5.99 -4.99 18.15
C TYR A 68 4.80 -5.90 17.82
N ILE A 69 4.81 -6.58 16.66
CA ILE A 69 3.69 -7.43 16.23
C ILE A 69 3.49 -8.65 17.15
N LYS A 70 4.56 -9.16 17.78
CA LYS A 70 4.47 -10.27 18.73
C LYS A 70 3.93 -9.85 20.08
N LYS A 71 4.18 -8.60 20.51
CA LYS A 71 3.75 -8.08 21.83
C LYS A 71 2.36 -7.44 21.78
N SER A 72 1.97 -6.90 20.64
CA SER A 72 0.67 -6.26 20.44
C SER A 72 -0.35 -7.23 19.83
N LYS A 73 -1.63 -6.85 19.86
CA LYS A 73 -2.69 -7.56 19.13
C LYS A 73 -2.87 -7.02 17.72
N THR A 74 -1.79 -6.51 17.12
CA THR A 74 -1.79 -5.83 15.83
C THR A 74 -1.56 -6.83 14.72
N ASP A 75 -2.27 -6.66 13.61
CA ASP A 75 -2.18 -7.54 12.44
C ASP A 75 -1.22 -7.02 11.39
N ILE A 76 -1.11 -5.69 11.28
CA ILE A 76 -0.20 -5.03 10.34
C ILE A 76 0.53 -3.91 11.07
N VAL A 77 1.85 -3.95 11.07
CA VAL A 77 2.68 -2.85 11.57
C VAL A 77 3.37 -2.17 10.40
N VAL A 78 3.13 -0.87 10.24
CA VAL A 78 3.71 -0.06 9.18
C VAL A 78 4.90 0.73 9.71
N GLY A 79 6.06 0.57 9.08
CA GLY A 79 7.22 1.43 9.33
C GLY A 79 7.01 2.79 8.67
N VAL A 80 6.80 3.83 9.47
CA VAL A 80 6.47 5.18 9.01
C VAL A 80 7.72 6.03 8.86
N ARG A 81 7.90 6.59 7.67
CA ARG A 81 8.98 7.53 7.38
C ARG A 81 8.59 8.94 7.82
N LYS A 82 9.49 9.61 8.48
CA LYS A 82 9.31 11.02 8.83
C LYS A 82 9.60 11.91 7.62
N PHE A 83 8.61 12.14 6.76
CA PHE A 83 8.78 12.89 5.52
C PHE A 83 9.37 14.28 5.69
N ASP A 84 9.10 14.93 6.81
CA ASP A 84 9.61 16.29 7.09
C ASP A 84 11.13 16.28 7.36
N GLU A 85 11.68 15.16 7.84
CA GLU A 85 13.10 14.95 8.11
C GLU A 85 13.86 14.36 6.90
N ILE A 86 13.19 14.11 5.77
CA ILE A 86 13.82 13.58 4.56
C ILE A 86 14.30 14.73 3.68
N ASP A 87 15.59 15.04 3.73
CA ASP A 87 16.19 16.21 3.05
C ASP A 87 16.09 16.16 1.52
N HIS A 88 16.15 14.96 0.93
CA HIS A 88 16.11 14.79 -0.53
C HIS A 88 14.70 14.81 -1.15
N PHE A 89 13.64 15.02 -0.35
CA PHE A 89 12.29 15.14 -0.88
C PHE A 89 11.96 16.60 -1.16
N SER A 90 11.58 16.92 -2.41
CA SER A 90 11.06 18.23 -2.75
C SER A 90 9.76 18.54 -1.99
N LYS A 91 9.47 19.83 -1.78
CA LYS A 91 8.22 20.28 -1.12
C LYS A 91 6.98 19.71 -1.83
N THR A 92 6.97 19.67 -3.16
CA THR A 92 5.91 19.09 -3.98
C THR A 92 5.73 17.60 -3.69
N LYS A 93 6.83 16.85 -3.59
CA LYS A 93 6.78 15.41 -3.29
C LYS A 93 6.22 15.16 -1.89
N LYS A 94 6.65 15.93 -0.89
CA LYS A 94 6.13 15.86 0.50
C LYS A 94 4.62 16.16 0.53
N PHE A 95 4.17 17.20 -0.19
CA PHE A 95 2.75 17.54 -0.29
C PHE A 95 1.93 16.44 -0.94
N LEU A 96 2.37 15.89 -2.08
CA LEU A 96 1.68 14.81 -2.79
C LEU A 96 1.59 13.52 -1.95
N GLN A 97 2.62 13.20 -1.18
CA GLN A 97 2.59 12.06 -0.25
C GLN A 97 1.57 12.27 0.88
N LYS A 98 1.54 13.47 1.48
CA LYS A 98 0.54 13.81 2.51
C LYS A 98 -0.88 13.78 1.95
N LEU A 99 -1.10 14.32 0.75
CA LEU A 99 -2.39 14.30 0.07
C LEU A 99 -2.83 12.86 -0.25
N GLY A 100 -1.94 12.06 -0.83
CA GLY A 100 -2.21 10.64 -1.12
C GLY A 100 -2.56 9.84 0.14
N THR A 101 -1.80 10.04 1.22
CA THR A 101 -2.09 9.42 2.51
C THR A 101 -3.45 9.87 3.06
N HIS A 102 -3.80 11.15 2.93
CA HIS A 102 -5.11 11.67 3.36
C HIS A 102 -6.26 10.99 2.61
N VAL A 103 -6.16 10.87 1.29
CA VAL A 103 -7.16 10.15 0.48
C VAL A 103 -7.28 8.69 0.91
N VAL A 104 -6.15 8.01 1.16
CA VAL A 104 -6.16 6.62 1.64
C VAL A 104 -6.81 6.51 3.02
N ARG A 105 -6.58 7.45 3.93
CA ARG A 105 -7.27 7.50 5.24
C ARG A 105 -8.79 7.55 5.08
N ILE A 106 -9.29 8.40 4.17
CA ILE A 106 -10.74 8.51 3.91
C ILE A 106 -11.29 7.20 3.36
N VAL A 107 -10.63 6.63 2.35
CA VAL A 107 -11.09 5.42 1.68
C VAL A 107 -10.96 4.18 2.57
N SER A 108 -9.83 4.04 3.28
CA SER A 108 -9.60 2.89 4.16
C SER A 108 -10.28 3.00 5.51
N GLY A 109 -10.62 4.20 5.98
CA GLY A 109 -11.09 4.43 7.35
C GLY A 109 -10.00 4.26 8.42
N GLN A 110 -8.73 4.10 8.03
CA GLN A 110 -7.60 3.83 8.92
C GLN A 110 -6.80 5.08 9.23
N LYS A 111 -6.30 5.20 10.46
CA LYS A 111 -5.41 6.30 10.89
C LYS A 111 -3.97 5.97 10.49
N ILE A 112 -3.59 6.29 9.27
CA ILE A 112 -2.27 5.96 8.70
C ILE A 112 -1.50 7.25 8.39
N SER A 113 -0.22 7.31 8.71
CA SER A 113 0.67 8.46 8.45
C SER A 113 1.49 8.30 7.18
N ASP A 114 1.81 7.07 6.78
CA ASP A 114 2.54 6.76 5.55
C ASP A 114 1.92 5.57 4.82
N ALA A 115 0.91 5.83 4.01
CA ALA A 115 0.23 4.81 3.23
C ALA A 115 1.11 4.16 2.14
N SER A 116 2.17 4.85 1.72
CA SER A 116 3.06 4.39 0.64
C SER A 116 4.25 3.56 1.14
N SER A 117 4.48 3.47 2.45
CA SER A 117 5.56 2.65 2.98
C SER A 117 5.36 1.18 2.65
N GLY A 118 6.39 0.57 2.05
CA GLY A 118 6.46 -0.87 1.79
C GLY A 118 7.06 -1.66 2.95
N PHE A 119 7.63 -1.01 3.95
CA PHE A 119 8.27 -1.66 5.08
C PHE A 119 7.24 -2.00 6.15
N ARG A 120 6.79 -3.25 6.15
CA ARG A 120 5.67 -3.69 6.99
C ARG A 120 5.88 -5.07 7.57
N ALA A 121 5.31 -5.28 8.75
CA ALA A 121 5.10 -6.61 9.32
C ALA A 121 3.63 -7.01 9.20
N TYR A 122 3.38 -8.28 8.96
CA TYR A 122 2.06 -8.89 8.86
C TYR A 122 1.98 -10.08 9.81
N SER A 123 0.93 -10.14 10.63
CA SER A 123 0.62 -11.29 11.48
C SER A 123 0.21 -12.51 10.64
N LYS A 124 0.17 -13.68 11.26
CA LYS A 124 -0.35 -14.90 10.63
C LYS A 124 -1.79 -14.71 10.12
N ASP A 125 -2.63 -13.99 10.85
CA ASP A 125 -4.01 -13.68 10.44
C ASP A 125 -4.02 -12.78 9.21
N ALA A 126 -3.19 -11.73 9.18
CA ALA A 126 -3.04 -10.88 8.02
C ALA A 126 -2.50 -11.64 6.79
N ILE A 127 -1.50 -12.53 6.96
CA ILE A 127 -0.97 -13.38 5.89
C ILE A 127 -2.09 -14.23 5.27
N ASN A 128 -2.98 -14.78 6.09
CA ASN A 128 -4.07 -15.66 5.65
C ASN A 128 -5.18 -14.91 4.92
N ARG A 129 -5.54 -13.72 5.40
CA ARG A 129 -6.76 -13.03 5.00
C ARG A 129 -6.56 -11.98 3.92
N LEU A 130 -5.35 -11.41 3.81
CA LEU A 130 -5.05 -10.44 2.75
C LEU A 130 -4.89 -11.12 1.39
N ARG A 131 -5.29 -10.42 0.34
CA ARG A 131 -5.05 -10.78 -1.07
C ARG A 131 -4.71 -9.51 -1.83
N VAL A 132 -3.85 -9.59 -2.82
CA VAL A 132 -3.50 -8.47 -3.68
C VAL A 132 -3.84 -8.84 -5.12
N ASP A 133 -4.77 -8.11 -5.69
CA ASP A 133 -5.23 -8.31 -7.07
C ASP A 133 -4.57 -7.32 -8.04
N SER A 134 -3.96 -6.26 -7.51
CA SER A 134 -3.22 -5.29 -8.30
C SER A 134 -1.82 -5.82 -8.64
N ASN A 135 -1.46 -5.82 -9.92
CA ASN A 135 -0.10 -6.15 -10.34
C ASN A 135 0.90 -5.02 -10.01
N TYR A 136 0.40 -3.81 -9.74
CA TYR A 136 1.23 -2.62 -9.65
C TYR A 136 1.73 -2.34 -8.22
N SER A 137 0.85 -2.39 -7.22
CA SER A 137 1.20 -2.07 -5.83
C SER A 137 0.28 -2.79 -4.85
N TYR A 138 0.87 -3.32 -3.79
CA TYR A 138 0.14 -3.94 -2.67
C TYR A 138 -0.14 -2.95 -1.53
N THR A 139 0.60 -1.84 -1.47
CA THR A 139 0.63 -0.98 -0.27
C THR A 139 -0.70 -0.35 0.07
N LEU A 140 -1.41 0.18 -0.92
CA LEU A 140 -2.72 0.81 -0.71
C LEU A 140 -3.83 -0.23 -0.57
N GLU A 141 -3.77 -1.27 -1.39
CA GLU A 141 -4.78 -2.32 -1.40
C GLU A 141 -4.85 -3.07 -0.07
N THR A 142 -3.71 -3.42 0.51
CA THR A 142 -3.66 -4.09 1.82
C THR A 142 -4.22 -3.24 2.96
N LEU A 143 -4.03 -1.90 2.91
CA LEU A 143 -4.59 -0.99 3.92
C LEU A 143 -6.11 -0.86 3.82
N ILE A 144 -6.64 -0.82 2.61
CA ILE A 144 -8.10 -0.74 2.40
C ILE A 144 -8.74 -2.07 2.80
N GLN A 145 -8.15 -3.20 2.39
CA GLN A 145 -8.62 -4.53 2.80
C GLN A 145 -8.56 -4.76 4.31
N ALA A 146 -7.56 -4.21 4.98
CA ALA A 146 -7.42 -4.39 6.41
C ALA A 146 -8.64 -3.89 7.19
N ASN A 147 -9.20 -2.73 6.81
CA ASN A 147 -10.43 -2.23 7.41
C ASN A 147 -11.63 -3.17 7.15
N GLU A 148 -11.83 -3.58 5.90
CA GLU A 148 -12.94 -4.47 5.55
C GLU A 148 -12.85 -5.85 6.21
N LYS A 149 -11.65 -6.27 6.55
CA LYS A 149 -11.36 -7.55 7.20
C LYS A 149 -11.17 -7.44 8.71
N ASN A 150 -11.43 -6.25 9.29
CA ASN A 150 -11.24 -5.96 10.72
C ASN A 150 -9.83 -6.34 11.22
N LEU A 151 -8.81 -6.08 10.40
CA LEU A 151 -7.41 -6.21 10.80
C LEU A 151 -6.93 -4.93 11.47
N ILE A 152 -6.21 -5.08 12.58
CA ILE A 152 -5.69 -3.95 13.36
C ILE A 152 -4.37 -3.49 12.74
N ILE A 153 -4.27 -2.17 12.47
CA ILE A 153 -3.05 -1.54 11.93
C ILE A 153 -2.46 -0.62 12.97
N ASP A 154 -1.16 -0.75 13.17
CA ASP A 154 -0.35 0.18 13.95
C ASP A 154 0.85 0.69 13.17
N GLU A 155 1.49 1.73 13.69
CA GLU A 155 2.63 2.39 13.06
C GLU A 155 3.80 2.51 14.02
N ILE A 156 5.01 2.29 13.51
CA ILE A 156 6.24 2.63 14.23
C ILE A 156 7.11 3.57 13.39
N PRO A 157 7.71 4.60 14.00
CA PRO A 157 8.60 5.49 13.26
C PRO A 157 9.89 4.76 12.88
N ILE A 158 10.32 4.98 11.64
CA ILE A 158 11.58 4.44 11.13
C ILE A 158 12.42 5.52 10.46
N GLU A 159 13.74 5.29 10.46
CA GLU A 159 14.67 6.06 9.66
C GLU A 159 14.94 5.35 8.33
N THR A 160 15.24 6.14 7.30
CA THR A 160 15.62 5.63 6.00
C THR A 160 17.03 6.05 5.62
N ASN A 161 17.67 5.24 4.78
CA ASN A 161 18.90 5.64 4.09
C ASN A 161 18.55 6.54 2.88
N SER A 162 19.52 7.30 2.42
CA SER A 162 19.39 8.02 1.15
C SER A 162 19.22 7.04 -0.01
N PRO A 163 18.41 7.38 -1.03
CA PRO A 163 18.23 6.49 -2.17
C PRO A 163 19.52 6.30 -2.94
N THR A 164 19.87 5.05 -3.22
CA THR A 164 21.08 4.69 -3.97
C THR A 164 20.92 4.85 -5.49
N ARG A 165 19.67 4.90 -5.96
CA ARG A 165 19.33 5.02 -7.40
C ARG A 165 17.97 5.69 -7.60
N ARG A 166 17.71 6.15 -8.83
CA ARG A 166 16.38 6.64 -9.23
C ARG A 166 15.36 5.49 -9.24
N SER A 167 14.09 5.79 -8.92
CA SER A 167 13.01 4.82 -8.98
C SER A 167 12.86 4.23 -10.40
N ARG A 168 12.70 2.91 -10.49
CA ARG A 168 12.37 2.22 -11.75
C ARG A 168 10.85 2.06 -11.94
N LEU A 169 10.07 2.25 -10.88
CA LEU A 169 8.62 2.04 -10.90
C LEU A 169 7.86 3.15 -11.63
N PHE A 170 8.44 4.36 -11.69
CA PHE A 170 7.77 5.52 -12.27
C PHE A 170 8.74 6.32 -13.14
N LYS A 171 8.32 6.64 -14.35
CA LYS A 171 9.05 7.52 -15.26
C LYS A 171 8.81 9.00 -14.93
N SER A 172 7.64 9.33 -14.36
CA SER A 172 7.27 10.70 -13.99
C SER A 172 6.38 10.73 -12.75
N VAL A 173 6.30 11.90 -12.10
CA VAL A 173 5.38 12.15 -10.97
C VAL A 173 3.93 12.01 -11.41
N THR A 174 3.60 12.45 -12.63
CA THR A 174 2.25 12.34 -13.19
C THR A 174 1.81 10.88 -13.35
N GLU A 175 2.68 10.05 -13.91
CA GLU A 175 2.43 8.61 -14.03
C GLU A 175 2.19 7.96 -12.67
N PHE A 176 2.99 8.33 -11.67
CA PHE A 176 2.81 7.88 -10.28
C PHE A 176 1.41 8.21 -9.76
N ILE A 177 1.00 9.50 -9.88
CA ILE A 177 -0.30 9.96 -9.37
C ILE A 177 -1.44 9.22 -10.06
N ILE A 178 -1.43 9.14 -11.40
CA ILE A 178 -2.49 8.46 -12.17
C ILE A 178 -2.62 7.00 -11.74
N LYS A 179 -1.51 6.27 -11.65
CA LYS A 179 -1.52 4.86 -11.24
C LYS A 179 -2.04 4.69 -9.80
N GLN A 180 -1.64 5.57 -8.87
CA GLN A 180 -2.14 5.53 -7.50
C GLN A 180 -3.64 5.82 -7.43
N MET A 181 -4.13 6.81 -8.17
CA MET A 181 -5.57 7.12 -8.25
C MET A 181 -6.38 5.94 -8.81
N LEU A 182 -5.88 5.29 -9.86
CA LEU A 182 -6.54 4.11 -10.44
C LEU A 182 -6.61 2.94 -9.46
N ILE A 183 -5.55 2.70 -8.68
CA ILE A 183 -5.55 1.65 -7.63
C ILE A 183 -6.58 1.99 -6.56
N ILE A 184 -6.57 3.22 -6.04
CA ILE A 184 -7.52 3.68 -5.03
C ILE A 184 -8.95 3.52 -5.54
N LEU A 185 -9.22 3.99 -6.77
CA LEU A 185 -10.54 3.89 -7.40
C LEU A 185 -10.99 2.43 -7.55
N LYS A 186 -10.15 1.57 -8.13
CA LYS A 186 -10.45 0.14 -8.31
C LYS A 186 -10.71 -0.53 -6.97
N THR A 187 -9.87 -0.28 -5.98
CA THR A 187 -9.99 -0.91 -4.67
C THR A 187 -11.22 -0.39 -3.94
N PHE A 188 -11.53 0.90 -4.05
CA PHE A 188 -12.73 1.49 -3.47
C PHE A 188 -14.02 0.93 -4.10
N LEU A 189 -14.05 0.80 -5.43
CA LEU A 189 -15.17 0.16 -6.14
C LEU A 189 -15.36 -1.31 -5.74
N LEU A 190 -14.26 -2.03 -5.50
CA LEU A 190 -14.32 -3.45 -5.15
C LEU A 190 -14.78 -3.69 -3.71
N TYR A 191 -14.27 -2.88 -2.76
CA TYR A 191 -14.49 -3.13 -1.33
C TYR A 191 -15.55 -2.24 -0.69
N LYS A 192 -15.85 -1.05 -1.26
CA LYS A 192 -16.83 -0.10 -0.73
C LYS A 192 -17.77 0.46 -1.81
N PRO A 193 -18.41 -0.39 -2.63
CA PRO A 193 -19.22 0.06 -3.77
C PRO A 193 -20.38 0.97 -3.36
N LEU A 194 -21.09 0.66 -2.28
CA LEU A 194 -22.19 1.48 -1.81
C LEU A 194 -21.76 2.90 -1.46
N GLN A 195 -20.66 3.04 -0.71
CA GLN A 195 -20.14 4.37 -0.35
C GLN A 195 -19.72 5.15 -1.59
N PHE A 196 -19.04 4.48 -2.54
CA PHE A 196 -18.60 5.11 -3.77
C PHE A 196 -19.78 5.65 -4.59
N PHE A 197 -20.75 4.80 -4.90
CA PHE A 197 -21.89 5.19 -5.72
C PHE A 197 -22.83 6.17 -5.00
N SER A 198 -23.05 6.02 -3.69
CA SER A 198 -23.82 6.98 -2.90
C SER A 198 -23.19 8.38 -2.93
N THR A 199 -21.87 8.47 -2.78
CA THR A 199 -21.16 9.76 -2.86
C THR A 199 -21.25 10.34 -4.25
N LEU A 200 -21.08 9.54 -5.30
CA LEU A 200 -21.15 9.99 -6.68
C LEU A 200 -22.56 10.46 -7.07
N SER A 201 -23.60 9.84 -6.51
CA SER A 201 -25.01 10.17 -6.82
C SER A 201 -25.49 11.48 -6.17
N ILE A 202 -24.77 12.03 -5.17
CA ILE A 202 -25.19 13.27 -4.49
C ILE A 202 -25.34 14.43 -5.49
N LEU A 203 -24.38 14.62 -6.38
CA LEU A 203 -24.40 15.74 -7.33
C LEU A 203 -25.58 15.66 -8.32
N PRO A 204 -25.82 14.55 -9.03
CA PRO A 204 -26.97 14.43 -9.91
C PRO A 204 -28.31 14.52 -9.15
N ILE A 205 -28.41 14.01 -7.93
CA ILE A 205 -29.60 14.17 -7.09
C ILE A 205 -29.86 15.64 -6.77
N LEU A 206 -28.84 16.39 -6.37
CA LEU A 206 -28.99 17.83 -6.09
C LEU A 206 -29.39 18.61 -7.34
N ILE A 207 -28.83 18.29 -8.50
CA ILE A 207 -29.21 18.93 -9.77
C ILE A 207 -30.70 18.60 -10.09
N GLY A 208 -31.11 17.33 -9.93
CA GLY A 208 -32.50 16.94 -10.14
C GLY A 208 -33.46 17.63 -9.19
N LEU A 209 -33.12 17.74 -7.90
CA LEU A 209 -33.93 18.47 -6.93
C LEU A 209 -34.04 19.96 -7.29
N MET A 210 -32.94 20.62 -7.68
CA MET A 210 -32.99 22.00 -8.14
C MET A 210 -33.91 22.20 -9.36
N ALA A 211 -33.86 21.27 -10.30
CA ALA A 211 -34.75 21.31 -11.47
C ALA A 211 -36.23 21.16 -11.07
N ILE A 212 -36.55 20.26 -10.15
CA ILE A 212 -37.89 20.05 -9.60
C ILE A 212 -38.37 21.31 -8.88
N PHE A 213 -37.54 21.89 -7.98
CA PHE A 213 -37.91 23.13 -7.29
C PHE A 213 -38.15 24.31 -8.27
N ARG A 214 -37.30 24.42 -9.29
CA ARG A 214 -37.49 25.42 -10.35
C ARG A 214 -38.81 25.18 -11.10
N PHE A 215 -39.15 23.95 -11.46
CA PHE A 215 -40.41 23.63 -12.11
C PHE A 215 -41.61 24.03 -11.24
N ILE A 216 -41.58 23.60 -9.96
CA ILE A 216 -42.66 23.97 -9.00
C ILE A 216 -42.81 25.50 -8.91
N TYR A 217 -41.72 26.25 -8.79
CA TYR A 217 -41.74 27.68 -8.67
C TYR A 217 -42.35 28.42 -9.88
N TYR A 218 -42.20 27.88 -11.10
CA TYR A 218 -42.72 28.51 -12.32
C TYR A 218 -44.10 27.99 -12.75
N PHE A 219 -44.56 26.87 -12.23
CA PHE A 219 -45.82 26.23 -12.71
C PHE A 219 -46.86 26.02 -11.60
N ILE A 220 -46.58 26.37 -10.38
CA ILE A 220 -47.49 26.46 -9.25
C ILE A 220 -47.48 27.89 -8.71
#